data_ffc6387c08d3d5d0225c41f82353a6c3
#
_entry.id   ffc6387c08d3d5d0225c41f82353a6c3
#
_cell.length_a   1.000
_cell.length_b   1.000
_cell.length_c   1.000
_cell.angle_alpha   90.00
_cell.angle_beta   90.00
_cell.angle_gamma   90.00
#
_symmetry.space_group_name_H-M   'P 1'
#
loop_
_entity.id
_entity.type
_entity.pdbx_description
1 polymer ?
#
loop_
_entity_poly.entity_id
_entity_poly.type
_entity_poly.pdbx_seq_one_letter_code
_entity_poly.pdbx_strand_id
1 'polypeptide(L)'
;MAKDPLRPGCYYHIYNGGNNKENIFREPGNYHHFLNLWKKYIQPVALTFCYSLQPNHFHFLIYTKEDADKEVLSRAFSNCFNAYAKAINKAYNRTGSLFQERFGRKYINDSKYFLGLIYYIHSNIQKHGLCYDFRK
;
A
#
# COMPACT_ATOMS: atom_id res chain seq x y z
N MET A 1 18.50 -7.15 3.22
CA MET A 1 18.56 -6.60 1.86
C MET A 1 17.89 -5.23 1.80
N ALA A 2 18.52 -4.29 1.17
CA ALA A 2 17.97 -2.94 1.07
C ALA A 2 16.81 -2.89 0.08
N LYS A 3 15.76 -2.15 0.42
CA LYS A 3 14.66 -1.87 -0.50
C LYS A 3 15.03 -0.68 -1.39
N ASP A 4 14.37 -0.56 -2.52
CA ASP A 4 14.55 0.60 -3.38
C ASP A 4 14.22 1.88 -2.61
N PRO A 5 15.05 2.93 -2.67
CA PRO A 5 14.72 4.18 -2.01
C PRO A 5 13.54 4.86 -2.70
N LEU A 6 12.69 5.50 -1.92
CA LEU A 6 11.59 6.30 -2.46
C LEU A 6 12.13 7.64 -2.94
N ARG A 7 11.85 7.99 -4.19
CA ARG A 7 12.30 9.23 -4.82
C ARG A 7 11.11 9.98 -5.40
N PRO A 8 11.17 11.30 -5.49
CA PRO A 8 10.10 12.06 -6.15
C PRO A 8 10.06 11.79 -7.65
N GLY A 9 8.87 11.91 -8.24
CA GLY A 9 8.69 11.80 -9.67
C GLY A 9 8.92 10.42 -10.26
N CYS A 10 8.61 9.36 -9.50
CA CYS A 10 8.87 7.98 -9.93
C CYS A 10 7.67 7.08 -9.68
N TYR A 11 7.53 6.06 -10.52
CA TYR A 11 6.52 5.01 -10.33
C TYR A 11 7.05 3.92 -9.42
N TYR A 12 6.20 3.45 -8.52
CA TYR A 12 6.53 2.36 -7.61
C TYR A 12 5.38 1.38 -7.49
N HIS A 13 5.74 0.12 -7.34
CA HIS A 13 4.84 -0.91 -6.85
C HIS A 13 5.06 -0.98 -5.33
N ILE A 14 4.03 -0.61 -4.57
CA ILE A 14 4.05 -0.65 -3.11
C ILE A 14 3.24 -1.86 -2.67
N TYR A 15 3.81 -2.67 -1.79
CA TYR A 15 3.12 -3.87 -1.33
C TYR A 15 3.60 -4.26 0.05
N ASN A 16 2.75 -4.97 0.78
CA ASN A 16 3.12 -5.57 2.05
C ASN A 16 2.08 -6.61 2.43
N GLY A 17 2.39 -7.37 3.45
CA GLY A 17 1.51 -8.40 3.97
C GLY A 17 1.58 -8.49 5.47
N GLY A 18 0.72 -9.33 6.04
CA GLY A 18 0.70 -9.56 7.46
C GLY A 18 1.90 -10.35 7.93
N ASN A 19 2.38 -10.01 9.13
CA ASN A 19 3.42 -10.77 9.79
C ASN A 19 2.92 -12.19 9.99
N ASN A 20 3.74 -13.19 9.69
CA ASN A 20 3.35 -14.60 9.76
C ASN A 20 2.12 -14.93 8.89
N LYS A 21 1.93 -14.21 7.79
CA LYS A 21 0.80 -14.36 6.88
C LYS A 21 -0.56 -14.10 7.53
N GLU A 22 -0.56 -13.40 8.62
CA GLU A 22 -1.76 -13.01 9.36
C GLU A 22 -2.65 -12.09 8.52
N ASN A 23 -3.96 -12.19 8.70
CA ASN A 23 -4.89 -11.28 8.03
C ASN A 23 -4.74 -9.87 8.61
N ILE A 24 -4.55 -8.90 7.71
CA ILE A 24 -4.47 -7.48 8.09
C ILE A 24 -5.82 -6.79 7.92
N PHE A 25 -6.70 -7.38 7.13
CA PHE A 25 -8.09 -6.91 6.99
C PHE A 25 -9.00 -8.06 7.42
N ARG A 26 -9.77 -7.86 8.48
CA ARG A 26 -10.61 -8.90 9.07
C ARG A 26 -12.10 -8.70 8.80
N GLU A 27 -12.51 -7.47 8.56
CA GLU A 27 -13.90 -7.11 8.30
C GLU A 27 -13.95 -5.95 7.32
N PRO A 28 -15.11 -5.71 6.66
CA PRO A 28 -15.22 -4.65 5.66
C PRO A 28 -14.77 -3.28 6.14
N GLY A 29 -15.04 -2.94 7.39
CA GLY A 29 -14.62 -1.66 7.96
C GLY A 29 -13.12 -1.44 7.97
N ASN A 30 -12.34 -2.51 8.04
CA ASN A 30 -10.88 -2.41 8.02
C ASN A 30 -10.38 -1.90 6.68
N TYR A 31 -10.98 -2.36 5.57
CA TYR A 31 -10.61 -1.89 4.24
C TYR A 31 -10.88 -0.39 4.09
N HIS A 32 -12.06 0.05 4.54
CA HIS A 32 -12.41 1.46 4.48
C HIS A 32 -11.48 2.31 5.34
N HIS A 33 -11.15 1.84 6.52
CA HIS A 33 -10.25 2.56 7.41
C HIS A 33 -8.85 2.70 6.80
N PHE A 34 -8.33 1.61 6.23
CA PHE A 34 -7.02 1.64 5.58
C PHE A 34 -7.01 2.63 4.42
N LEU A 35 -8.04 2.62 3.58
CA LEU A 35 -8.13 3.54 2.44
C LEU A 35 -8.27 4.99 2.90
N ASN A 36 -8.96 5.25 4.00
CA ASN A 36 -9.04 6.59 4.57
C ASN A 36 -7.68 7.08 5.05
N LEU A 37 -6.90 6.20 5.68
CA LEU A 37 -5.53 6.54 6.10
C LEU A 37 -4.62 6.74 4.90
N TRP A 38 -4.76 5.93 3.86
CA TRP A 38 -4.01 6.09 2.62
C TRP A 38 -4.30 7.45 2.01
N LYS A 39 -5.57 7.82 1.95
CA LYS A 39 -5.98 9.12 1.44
C LYS A 39 -5.38 10.26 2.27
N LYS A 40 -5.39 10.12 3.58
CA LYS A 40 -4.89 11.15 4.50
C LYS A 40 -3.37 11.34 4.37
N TYR A 41 -2.61 10.25 4.34
CA TYR A 41 -1.15 10.31 4.40
C TYR A 41 -0.46 10.23 3.05
N ILE A 42 -0.98 9.45 2.12
CA ILE A 42 -0.31 9.17 0.85
C ILE A 42 -0.77 10.11 -0.27
N GLN A 43 -2.06 10.39 -0.36
CA GLN A 43 -2.59 11.23 -1.42
C GLN A 43 -1.89 12.60 -1.53
N PRO A 44 -1.49 13.24 -0.42
CA PRO A 44 -0.74 14.51 -0.53
C PRO A 44 0.62 14.37 -1.21
N VAL A 45 1.22 13.20 -1.21
CA VAL A 45 2.60 13.02 -1.71
C VAL A 45 2.70 12.09 -2.93
N ALA A 46 1.62 11.40 -3.30
CA ALA A 46 1.66 10.46 -4.42
C ALA A 46 0.31 10.31 -5.07
N LEU A 47 0.32 10.04 -6.39
CA LEU A 47 -0.88 9.67 -7.13
C LEU A 47 -1.02 8.17 -7.09
N THR A 48 -2.23 7.67 -6.87
CA THR A 48 -2.51 6.24 -6.87
C THR A 48 -3.26 5.87 -8.15
N PHE A 49 -2.72 4.95 -8.93
CA PHE A 49 -3.31 4.53 -10.21
C PHE A 49 -4.26 3.36 -10.05
N CYS A 50 -3.85 2.37 -9.29
CA CYS A 50 -4.70 1.23 -8.99
C CYS A 50 -4.19 0.51 -7.75
N TYR A 51 -5.04 -0.36 -7.19
CA TYR A 51 -4.67 -1.11 -6.01
C TYR A 51 -5.53 -2.35 -5.85
N SER A 52 -5.02 -3.29 -5.06
CA SER A 52 -5.71 -4.50 -4.69
C SER A 52 -5.49 -4.74 -3.19
N LEU A 53 -6.58 -4.92 -2.46
CA LEU A 53 -6.54 -5.23 -1.03
C LEU A 53 -7.09 -6.64 -0.82
N GLN A 54 -6.26 -7.52 -0.29
CA GLN A 54 -6.64 -8.90 0.03
C GLN A 54 -6.52 -9.09 1.54
N PRO A 55 -7.15 -10.11 2.11
CA PRO A 55 -7.19 -10.23 3.57
C PRO A 55 -5.83 -10.13 4.26
N ASN A 56 -4.78 -10.68 3.65
CA ASN A 56 -3.46 -10.71 4.29
C ASN A 56 -2.38 -9.94 3.55
N HIS A 57 -2.72 -9.20 2.49
CA HIS A 57 -1.72 -8.39 1.77
C HIS A 57 -2.38 -7.37 0.85
N PHE A 58 -1.57 -6.41 0.37
CA PHE A 58 -2.05 -5.38 -0.55
C PHE A 58 -1.00 -5.04 -1.59
N HIS A 59 -1.47 -4.47 -2.70
CA HIS A 59 -0.63 -3.95 -3.79
C HIS A 59 -1.18 -2.61 -4.23
N PHE A 60 -0.27 -1.66 -4.46
CA PHE A 60 -0.60 -0.34 -5.01
C PHE A 60 0.37 0.00 -6.13
N LEU A 61 -0.14 0.65 -7.16
CA LEU A 61 0.69 1.28 -8.19
C LEU A 61 0.57 2.78 -8.01
N ILE A 62 1.68 3.44 -7.72
CA ILE A 62 1.71 4.87 -7.41
C ILE A 62 2.73 5.61 -8.25
N TYR A 63 2.56 6.94 -8.32
CA TYR A 63 3.55 7.85 -8.83
C TYR A 63 3.81 8.91 -7.78
N THR A 64 5.05 9.03 -7.31
CA THR A 64 5.40 10.01 -6.29
C THR A 64 5.44 11.41 -6.90
N LYS A 65 4.88 12.39 -6.19
CA LYS A 65 4.85 13.76 -6.70
C LYS A 65 6.25 14.34 -6.79
N GLU A 66 6.49 15.15 -7.82
CA GLU A 66 7.80 15.68 -8.11
C GLU A 66 8.32 16.64 -7.03
N ASP A 67 7.40 17.30 -6.31
CA ASP A 67 7.74 18.26 -5.25
C ASP A 67 7.85 17.62 -3.86
N ALA A 68 7.62 16.32 -3.75
CA ALA A 68 7.75 15.61 -2.47
C ALA A 68 9.18 15.13 -2.30
N ASP A 69 9.84 15.47 -1.18
CA ASP A 69 11.19 14.99 -0.97
C ASP A 69 11.21 13.58 -0.37
N LYS A 70 12.39 12.96 -0.36
CA LYS A 70 12.57 11.57 0.10
C LYS A 70 12.11 11.35 1.52
N GLU A 71 12.40 12.28 2.42
CA GLU A 71 12.06 12.14 3.83
C GLU A 71 10.56 12.25 4.05
N VAL A 72 9.92 13.18 3.34
CA VAL A 72 8.47 13.35 3.39
C VAL A 72 7.78 12.09 2.87
N LEU A 73 8.27 11.52 1.75
CA LEU A 73 7.73 10.29 1.20
C LEU A 73 7.84 9.13 2.19
N SER A 74 9.02 8.89 2.72
CA SER A 74 9.24 7.79 3.68
C SER A 74 8.36 7.94 4.92
N ARG A 75 8.25 9.15 5.43
CA ARG A 75 7.44 9.44 6.61
C ARG A 75 5.96 9.24 6.35
N ALA A 76 5.48 9.62 5.17
CA ALA A 76 4.08 9.44 4.81
C ALA A 76 3.67 7.96 4.85
N PHE A 77 4.47 7.09 4.25
CA PHE A 77 4.18 5.66 4.26
C PHE A 77 4.29 5.07 5.66
N SER A 78 5.33 5.43 6.41
CA SER A 78 5.48 4.96 7.79
C SER A 78 4.30 5.39 8.66
N ASN A 79 3.88 6.64 8.54
CA ASN A 79 2.75 7.15 9.31
C ASN A 79 1.46 6.44 8.96
N CYS A 80 1.22 6.20 7.67
CA CYS A 80 0.02 5.50 7.21
C CYS A 80 -0.05 4.09 7.80
N PHE A 81 1.02 3.32 7.64
CA PHE A 81 1.03 1.92 8.07
C PHE A 81 1.04 1.79 9.59
N ASN A 82 1.76 2.67 10.29
CA ASN A 82 1.77 2.66 11.75
C ASN A 82 0.41 3.03 12.33
N ALA A 83 -0.27 4.00 11.74
CA ALA A 83 -1.61 4.39 12.19
C ALA A 83 -2.59 3.23 12.04
N TYR A 84 -2.52 2.53 10.89
CA TYR A 84 -3.38 1.37 10.66
C TYR A 84 -3.07 0.23 11.64
N ALA A 85 -1.79 -0.10 11.81
CA ALA A 85 -1.38 -1.17 12.73
C ALA A 85 -1.82 -0.89 14.17
N LYS A 86 -1.68 0.36 14.63
CA LYS A 86 -2.15 0.75 15.96
C LYS A 86 -3.66 0.55 16.11
N ALA A 87 -4.43 0.96 15.10
CA ALA A 87 -5.88 0.84 15.13
C ALA A 87 -6.31 -0.62 15.19
N ILE A 88 -5.69 -1.48 14.40
CA ILE A 88 -6.02 -2.90 14.39
C ILE A 88 -5.61 -3.57 15.70
N ASN A 89 -4.44 -3.26 16.21
CA ASN A 89 -3.99 -3.82 17.49
C ASN A 89 -4.95 -3.45 18.62
N LYS A 90 -5.43 -2.22 18.62
CA LYS A 90 -6.40 -1.76 19.63
C LYS A 90 -7.76 -2.43 19.44
N ALA A 91 -8.26 -2.47 18.22
CA ALA A 91 -9.60 -3.00 17.93
C ALA A 91 -9.74 -4.49 18.23
N TYR A 92 -8.66 -5.25 18.00
CA TYR A 92 -8.69 -6.71 18.14
C TYR A 92 -7.85 -7.22 19.32
N ASN A 93 -7.47 -6.32 20.21
CA ASN A 93 -6.69 -6.65 21.42
C ASN A 93 -5.45 -7.48 21.08
N ARG A 94 -4.72 -6.99 20.12
CA ARG A 94 -3.57 -7.67 19.54
C ARG A 94 -2.29 -6.91 19.91
N THR A 95 -1.17 -7.61 20.01
CA THR A 95 0.14 -7.00 20.27
C THR A 95 1.13 -7.42 19.19
N GLY A 96 2.21 -6.66 19.08
CA GLY A 96 3.26 -6.97 18.13
C GLY A 96 3.02 -6.41 16.73
N SER A 97 3.93 -6.72 15.83
CA SER A 97 3.91 -6.23 14.47
C SER A 97 2.75 -6.79 13.68
N LEU A 98 1.93 -5.92 13.09
CA LEU A 98 0.87 -6.34 12.18
C LEU A 98 1.43 -6.69 10.82
N PHE A 99 2.30 -5.83 10.29
CA PHE A 99 2.88 -5.99 8.96
C PHE A 99 4.23 -6.69 9.02
N GLN A 100 4.62 -7.29 7.90
CA GLN A 100 5.98 -7.74 7.71
C GLN A 100 6.92 -6.54 7.82
N GLU A 101 8.12 -6.81 8.29
CA GLU A 101 9.14 -5.78 8.45
C GLU A 101 9.40 -5.13 7.10
N ARG A 102 9.29 -3.82 7.04
CA ARG A 102 9.45 -2.98 5.85
C ARG A 102 8.49 -3.36 4.72
N PHE A 103 7.74 -2.38 4.27
CA PHE A 103 6.88 -2.59 3.12
C PHE A 103 7.71 -2.71 1.84
N GLY A 104 7.19 -3.51 0.89
CA GLY A 104 7.83 -3.66 -0.41
C GLY A 104 7.67 -2.40 -1.23
N ARG A 105 8.73 -2.02 -1.93
CA ARG A 105 8.72 -0.88 -2.84
C ARG A 105 9.62 -1.21 -4.02
N LYS A 106 9.02 -1.38 -5.17
CA LYS A 106 9.75 -1.71 -6.40
C LYS A 106 9.68 -0.52 -7.35
N TYR A 107 10.83 0.07 -7.67
CA TYR A 107 10.92 1.13 -8.65
C TYR A 107 10.55 0.58 -10.03
N ILE A 108 9.66 1.29 -10.73
CA ILE A 108 9.19 0.86 -12.04
C ILE A 108 9.77 1.82 -13.09
N ASN A 109 10.68 1.30 -13.93
CA ASN A 109 11.28 2.06 -15.01
C ASN A 109 11.08 1.42 -16.36
N ASP A 110 10.17 0.45 -16.45
CA ASP A 110 10.01 -0.38 -17.64
C ASP A 110 8.52 -0.61 -17.88
N SER A 111 8.09 -0.37 -19.11
CA SER A 111 6.69 -0.43 -19.48
C SER A 111 6.12 -1.85 -19.36
N LYS A 112 6.94 -2.88 -19.54
CA LYS A 112 6.47 -4.26 -19.36
C LYS A 112 6.05 -4.53 -17.92
N TYR A 113 6.88 -4.09 -16.96
CA TYR A 113 6.55 -4.25 -15.55
C TYR A 113 5.30 -3.45 -15.20
N PHE A 114 5.22 -2.22 -15.69
CA PHE A 114 4.08 -1.33 -15.43
C PHE A 114 2.77 -1.97 -15.92
N LEU A 115 2.75 -2.41 -17.18
CA LEU A 115 1.56 -3.04 -17.75
C LEU A 115 1.24 -4.38 -17.09
N GLY A 116 2.27 -5.16 -16.79
CA GLY A 116 2.12 -6.43 -16.10
C GLY A 116 1.52 -6.27 -14.72
N LEU A 117 1.93 -5.23 -13.99
CA LEU A 117 1.39 -4.94 -12.66
C LEU A 117 -0.08 -4.53 -12.74
N ILE A 118 -0.43 -3.68 -13.70
CA ILE A 118 -1.84 -3.29 -13.91
C ILE A 118 -2.67 -4.54 -14.18
N TYR A 119 -2.21 -5.40 -15.06
CA TYR A 119 -2.90 -6.65 -15.38
C TYR A 119 -3.04 -7.53 -14.14
N TYR A 120 -1.98 -7.68 -13.37
CA TYR A 120 -1.97 -8.48 -12.15
C TYR A 120 -2.99 -7.98 -11.13
N ILE A 121 -3.02 -6.67 -10.92
CA ILE A 121 -3.95 -6.06 -9.98
C ILE A 121 -5.40 -6.27 -10.44
N HIS A 122 -5.67 -6.09 -11.73
CA HIS A 122 -7.00 -6.32 -12.27
C HIS A 122 -7.42 -7.79 -12.17
N SER A 123 -6.49 -8.71 -12.37
CA SER A 123 -6.75 -10.14 -12.20
C SER A 123 -7.13 -10.48 -10.76
N ASN A 124 -6.48 -9.82 -9.79
CA ASN A 124 -6.81 -10.00 -8.39
C ASN A 124 -8.22 -9.52 -8.06
N ILE A 125 -8.70 -8.48 -8.73
CA ILE A 125 -10.09 -8.02 -8.59
C ILE A 125 -11.04 -9.15 -8.95
N GLN A 126 -10.81 -9.79 -10.09
CA GLN A 126 -11.67 -10.85 -10.58
C GLN A 126 -11.64 -12.08 -9.67
N LYS A 127 -10.46 -12.41 -9.15
CA LYS A 127 -10.28 -13.58 -8.28
C LYS A 127 -10.84 -13.37 -6.88
N HIS A 128 -10.65 -12.20 -6.32
CA HIS A 128 -10.91 -11.94 -4.90
C HIS A 128 -12.00 -10.91 -4.65
N GLY A 129 -12.44 -10.19 -5.67
CA GLY A 129 -13.50 -9.21 -5.55
C GLY A 129 -13.14 -7.99 -4.72
N LEU A 130 -11.86 -7.75 -4.47
CA LEU A 130 -11.39 -6.70 -3.57
C LEU A 130 -10.42 -5.76 -4.28
N CYS A 131 -10.95 -4.97 -5.20
CA CYS A 131 -10.14 -3.93 -5.83
C CYS A 131 -11.02 -2.73 -6.15
N TYR A 132 -10.45 -1.57 -5.99
CA TYR A 132 -11.13 -0.31 -6.24
C TYR A 132 -10.26 0.53 -7.16
N ASP A 133 -10.90 1.36 -7.98
CA ASP A 133 -10.20 2.27 -8.88
C ASP A 133 -10.34 3.69 -8.34
N PHE A 134 -9.24 4.31 -7.99
CA PHE A 134 -9.23 5.68 -7.45
C PHE A 134 -9.67 6.73 -8.45
N ARG A 135 -9.71 6.39 -9.73
CA ARG A 135 -10.16 7.32 -10.76
C ARG A 135 -11.67 7.49 -10.78
N LYS A 136 -12.38 6.66 -10.07
CA LYS A 136 -13.84 6.75 -9.98
C LYS A 136 -14.28 7.61 -8.82
#